data_46a62082dbfc62faed0a6444254ec9d9
#
_entry.id   46a62082dbfc62faed0a6444254ec9d9
#
_cell.length_a   1.000
_cell.length_b   1.000
_cell.length_c   1.000
_cell.angle_alpha   90.00
_cell.angle_beta   90.00
_cell.angle_gamma   90.00
#
_symmetry.space_group_name_H-M   'P 1'
#
loop_
_entity.id
_entity.type
_entity.pdbx_description
1 polymer ?
#
loop_
_entity_poly.entity_id
_entity_poly.type
_entity_poly.pdbx_seq_one_letter_code
_entity_poly.pdbx_strand_id
1 'polypeptide(L)'
;QYLTFLLSLFILLLLAIGWRQGLKSLAALGLTLVLVGGVLLPGFLRGYPPVPLTIVTAGVATAVTMVVIAGFTLKSLAAILGTLGGVGVAGLLALLIGHKAHLTGFGVESAAMLLYIPQNIKLDIQGLLFSGIIVGALGATMDVAISIASAVAEVKKANPRLTMGELVGAGMNVGRDMMGTMTNTLILAYTGSSVPLILIFMAFRESLIKVINLDMIASEIVRSLTGSIGMITVVPVTALVSGFLFGKARDKRDAEGGLTDN
;
A
#
# COMPACT_ATOMS: atom_id res chain seq x y z
N GLN A 1 11.89 1.43 -28.88
CA GLN A 1 13.26 0.96 -28.61
C GLN A 1 13.76 1.41 -27.25
N TYR A 2 13.72 2.73 -26.89
CA TYR A 2 14.24 3.23 -25.60
C TYR A 2 13.44 2.70 -24.40
N LEU A 3 12.11 2.59 -24.50
CA LEU A 3 11.28 2.07 -23.43
C LEU A 3 11.53 0.57 -23.18
N THR A 4 11.69 -0.21 -24.26
CA THR A 4 12.04 -1.64 -24.14
C THR A 4 13.42 -1.84 -23.54
N PHE A 5 14.40 -1.01 -23.91
CA PHE A 5 15.73 -1.02 -23.30
C PHE A 5 15.66 -0.72 -21.80
N LEU A 6 14.93 0.33 -21.40
CA LEU A 6 14.79 0.71 -20.00
C LEU A 6 14.10 -0.40 -19.17
N LEU A 7 13.04 -1.00 -19.72
CA LEU A 7 12.35 -2.12 -19.09
C LEU A 7 13.27 -3.36 -18.97
N SER A 8 14.02 -3.68 -20.00
CA SER A 8 14.97 -4.79 -19.98
C SER A 8 16.09 -4.55 -18.96
N LEU A 9 16.61 -3.32 -18.89
CA LEU A 9 17.62 -2.92 -17.90
C LEU A 9 17.08 -3.05 -16.47
N PHE A 10 15.86 -2.59 -16.22
CA PHE A 10 15.19 -2.72 -14.91
C PHE A 10 15.08 -4.20 -14.49
N ILE A 11 14.57 -5.06 -15.39
CA ILE A 11 14.41 -6.49 -15.13
C ILE A 11 15.78 -7.14 -14.88
N LEU A 12 16.79 -6.83 -15.69
CA LEU A 12 18.13 -7.36 -15.57
C LEU A 12 18.76 -6.99 -14.23
N LEU A 13 18.71 -5.71 -13.84
CA LEU A 13 19.27 -5.25 -12.56
C LEU A 13 18.57 -5.92 -11.37
N LEU A 14 17.23 -6.04 -11.43
CA LEU A 14 16.46 -6.65 -10.36
C LEU A 14 16.77 -8.15 -10.23
N LEU A 15 17.02 -8.85 -11.33
CA LEU A 15 17.43 -10.25 -11.32
C LEU A 15 18.90 -10.42 -10.91
N ALA A 16 19.80 -9.57 -11.40
CA ALA A 16 21.23 -9.65 -11.09
C ALA A 16 21.53 -9.42 -9.60
N ILE A 17 20.86 -8.43 -8.99
CA ILE A 17 21.04 -8.08 -7.58
C ILE A 17 20.16 -8.94 -6.68
N GLY A 18 18.88 -9.12 -7.06
CA GLY A 18 17.88 -9.78 -6.23
C GLY A 18 17.86 -11.30 -6.32
N TRP A 19 18.53 -11.91 -7.31
CA TRP A 19 18.55 -13.34 -7.55
C TRP A 19 17.14 -13.95 -7.46
N ARG A 20 16.93 -14.98 -6.61
CA ARG A 20 15.63 -15.62 -6.39
C ARG A 20 14.58 -14.65 -5.82
N GLN A 21 14.98 -13.70 -4.99
CA GLN A 21 14.06 -12.69 -4.44
C GLN A 21 13.61 -11.70 -5.52
N GLY A 22 14.53 -11.30 -6.43
CA GLY A 22 14.20 -10.47 -7.59
C GLY A 22 13.15 -11.12 -8.50
N LEU A 23 13.28 -12.43 -8.75
CA LEU A 23 12.29 -13.17 -9.53
C LEU A 23 10.90 -13.19 -8.86
N LYS A 24 10.86 -13.42 -7.54
CA LYS A 24 9.62 -13.36 -6.76
C LYS A 24 8.97 -11.97 -6.79
N SER A 25 9.79 -10.92 -6.69
CA SER A 25 9.31 -9.53 -6.76
C SER A 25 8.75 -9.20 -8.14
N LEU A 26 9.40 -9.64 -9.23
CA LEU A 26 8.87 -9.49 -10.60
C LEU A 26 7.56 -10.24 -10.77
N ALA A 27 7.48 -11.48 -10.29
CA ALA A 27 6.25 -12.27 -10.35
C ALA A 27 5.11 -11.61 -9.57
N ALA A 28 5.39 -11.09 -8.36
CA ALA A 28 4.42 -10.37 -7.53
C ALA A 28 3.94 -9.07 -8.20
N LEU A 29 4.87 -8.29 -8.77
CA LEU A 29 4.54 -7.08 -9.53
C LEU A 29 3.68 -7.40 -10.75
N GLY A 30 4.09 -8.38 -11.57
CA GLY A 30 3.33 -8.81 -12.75
C GLY A 30 1.92 -9.27 -12.39
N LEU A 31 1.77 -10.05 -11.32
CA LEU A 31 0.49 -10.52 -10.83
C LEU A 31 -0.41 -9.37 -10.34
N THR A 32 0.16 -8.41 -9.61
CA THR A 32 -0.58 -7.21 -9.17
C THR A 32 -1.06 -6.40 -10.37
N LEU A 33 -0.22 -6.21 -11.39
CA LEU A 33 -0.61 -5.52 -12.62
C LEU A 33 -1.71 -6.28 -13.39
N VAL A 34 -1.65 -7.61 -13.42
CA VAL A 34 -2.70 -8.45 -14.03
C VAL A 34 -4.01 -8.33 -13.24
N LEU A 35 -3.98 -8.31 -11.91
CA LEU A 35 -5.17 -8.12 -11.08
C LEU A 35 -5.79 -6.72 -11.29
N VAL A 36 -4.96 -5.69 -11.34
CA VAL A 36 -5.44 -4.33 -11.60
C VAL A 36 -5.98 -4.22 -13.03
N GLY A 37 -5.22 -4.64 -14.04
CA GLY A 37 -5.60 -4.53 -15.46
C GLY A 37 -6.70 -5.49 -15.89
N GLY A 38 -6.75 -6.70 -15.31
CA GLY A 38 -7.68 -7.77 -15.72
C GLY A 38 -8.94 -7.88 -14.86
N VAL A 39 -8.93 -7.38 -13.63
CA VAL A 39 -10.07 -7.47 -12.71
C VAL A 39 -10.59 -6.08 -12.34
N LEU A 40 -9.73 -5.21 -11.82
CA LEU A 40 -10.15 -3.92 -11.28
C LEU A 40 -10.66 -2.98 -12.39
N LEU A 41 -9.84 -2.72 -13.41
CA LEU A 41 -10.23 -1.80 -14.50
C LEU A 41 -11.42 -2.30 -15.32
N PRO A 42 -11.48 -3.58 -15.76
CA PRO A 42 -12.67 -4.09 -16.43
C PRO A 42 -13.91 -4.11 -15.53
N GLY A 43 -13.72 -4.31 -14.22
CA GLY A 43 -14.82 -4.23 -13.25
C GLY A 43 -15.44 -2.84 -13.18
N PHE A 44 -14.64 -1.77 -13.20
CA PHE A 44 -15.14 -0.39 -13.28
C PHE A 44 -15.94 -0.15 -14.57
N LEU A 45 -15.43 -0.65 -15.71
CA LEU A 45 -16.12 -0.53 -16.99
C LEU A 45 -17.42 -1.36 -17.08
N ARG A 46 -17.61 -2.34 -16.20
CA ARG A 46 -18.86 -3.10 -16.06
C ARG A 46 -19.84 -2.45 -15.08
N GLY A 47 -19.51 -1.28 -14.50
CA GLY A 47 -20.35 -0.56 -13.57
C GLY A 47 -20.33 -1.08 -12.13
N TYR A 48 -19.37 -1.92 -11.75
CA TYR A 48 -19.21 -2.30 -10.34
C TYR A 48 -18.80 -1.09 -9.50
N PRO A 49 -19.26 -0.99 -8.25
CA PRO A 49 -18.92 0.12 -7.37
C PRO A 49 -17.39 0.13 -7.11
N PRO A 50 -16.71 1.27 -7.41
CA PRO A 50 -15.25 1.29 -7.45
C PRO A 50 -14.59 0.95 -6.11
N VAL A 51 -15.05 1.54 -5.01
CA VAL A 51 -14.39 1.38 -3.70
C VAL A 51 -14.47 -0.05 -3.18
N PRO A 52 -15.63 -0.73 -3.11
CA PRO A 52 -15.71 -2.12 -2.69
C PRO A 52 -14.89 -3.07 -3.57
N LEU A 53 -14.96 -2.89 -4.89
CA LEU A 53 -14.18 -3.69 -5.83
C LEU A 53 -12.67 -3.52 -5.58
N THR A 54 -12.23 -2.28 -5.34
CA THR A 54 -10.82 -1.99 -5.04
C THR A 54 -10.37 -2.62 -3.74
N ILE A 55 -11.18 -2.58 -2.68
CA ILE A 55 -10.86 -3.21 -1.40
C ILE A 55 -10.66 -4.71 -1.57
N VAL A 56 -11.56 -5.38 -2.29
CA VAL A 56 -11.46 -6.83 -2.55
C VAL A 56 -10.21 -7.13 -3.39
N THR A 57 -10.01 -6.39 -4.49
CA THR A 57 -8.84 -6.60 -5.37
C THR A 57 -7.53 -6.32 -4.64
N ALA A 58 -7.46 -5.26 -3.84
CA ALA A 58 -6.30 -4.94 -3.01
C ALA A 58 -6.03 -6.04 -1.96
N GLY A 59 -7.08 -6.58 -1.35
CA GLY A 59 -6.96 -7.69 -0.41
C GLY A 59 -6.38 -8.95 -1.07
N VAL A 60 -6.89 -9.32 -2.24
CA VAL A 60 -6.38 -10.46 -3.03
C VAL A 60 -4.95 -10.20 -3.47
N ALA A 61 -4.66 -9.02 -4.02
CA ALA A 61 -3.32 -8.64 -4.45
C ALA A 61 -2.31 -8.73 -3.29
N THR A 62 -2.68 -8.20 -2.11
CA THR A 62 -1.85 -8.29 -0.91
C THR A 62 -1.59 -9.74 -0.51
N ALA A 63 -2.65 -10.56 -0.41
CA ALA A 63 -2.51 -11.95 0.01
C ALA A 63 -1.60 -12.73 -0.94
N VAL A 64 -1.83 -12.62 -2.23
CA VAL A 64 -1.05 -13.33 -3.24
C VAL A 64 0.39 -12.83 -3.29
N THR A 65 0.62 -11.51 -3.30
CA THR A 65 1.96 -10.92 -3.28
C THR A 65 2.76 -11.38 -2.06
N MET A 66 2.16 -11.32 -0.86
CA MET A 66 2.84 -11.73 0.37
C MET A 66 3.18 -13.22 0.39
N VAL A 67 2.28 -14.06 -0.14
CA VAL A 67 2.54 -15.50 -0.26
C VAL A 67 3.64 -15.79 -1.29
N VAL A 68 3.67 -15.11 -2.42
CA VAL A 68 4.72 -15.26 -3.44
C VAL A 68 6.09 -14.86 -2.88
N ILE A 69 6.16 -13.74 -2.15
CA ILE A 69 7.42 -13.21 -1.61
C ILE A 69 7.93 -14.04 -0.43
N ALA A 70 7.09 -14.27 0.58
CA ALA A 70 7.47 -14.83 1.87
C ALA A 70 6.98 -16.27 2.12
N GLY A 71 6.23 -16.86 1.16
CA GLY A 71 5.65 -18.19 1.31
C GLY A 71 4.44 -18.21 2.26
N PHE A 72 3.90 -19.39 2.53
CA PHE A 72 2.84 -19.60 3.54
C PHE A 72 3.46 -19.64 4.94
N THR A 73 3.73 -18.48 5.52
CA THR A 73 4.41 -18.33 6.81
C THR A 73 3.65 -17.37 7.73
N LEU A 74 3.94 -17.43 9.03
CA LEU A 74 3.41 -16.43 9.99
C LEU A 74 3.82 -15.00 9.62
N LYS A 75 4.98 -14.84 8.97
CA LYS A 75 5.45 -13.58 8.44
C LYS A 75 4.53 -13.03 7.36
N SER A 76 4.10 -13.86 6.39
CA SER A 76 3.15 -13.47 5.35
C SER A 76 1.81 -13.07 5.97
N LEU A 77 1.31 -13.85 6.92
CA LEU A 77 0.05 -13.56 7.60
C LEU A 77 0.10 -12.23 8.35
N ALA A 78 1.20 -11.97 9.08
CA ALA A 78 1.39 -10.70 9.79
C ALA A 78 1.44 -9.52 8.82
N ALA A 79 2.16 -9.66 7.69
CA ALA A 79 2.25 -8.63 6.66
C ALA A 79 0.91 -8.38 5.97
N ILE A 80 0.13 -9.41 5.67
CA ILE A 80 -1.23 -9.29 5.09
C ILE A 80 -2.13 -8.48 6.03
N LEU A 81 -2.22 -8.88 7.30
CA LEU A 81 -3.08 -8.20 8.28
C LEU A 81 -2.63 -6.76 8.53
N GLY A 82 -1.31 -6.53 8.59
CA GLY A 82 -0.75 -5.19 8.72
C GLY A 82 -1.08 -4.29 7.54
N THR A 83 -0.89 -4.79 6.31
CA THR A 83 -1.21 -4.06 5.08
C THR A 83 -2.70 -3.74 4.99
N LEU A 84 -3.57 -4.73 5.23
CA LEU A 84 -5.01 -4.53 5.19
C LEU A 84 -5.47 -3.51 6.24
N GLY A 85 -4.88 -3.53 7.43
CA GLY A 85 -5.13 -2.53 8.47
C GLY A 85 -4.76 -1.11 8.01
N GLY A 86 -3.56 -0.92 7.46
CA GLY A 86 -3.11 0.38 6.97
C GLY A 86 -3.89 0.89 5.78
N VAL A 87 -4.12 0.03 4.78
CA VAL A 87 -4.95 0.36 3.60
C VAL A 87 -6.39 0.66 3.99
N GLY A 88 -6.94 -0.09 4.96
CA GLY A 88 -8.27 0.17 5.51
C GLY A 88 -8.38 1.56 6.14
N VAL A 89 -7.38 1.97 6.93
CA VAL A 89 -7.33 3.31 7.51
C VAL A 89 -7.17 4.38 6.42
N ALA A 90 -6.27 4.18 5.44
CA ALA A 90 -6.10 5.11 4.32
C ALA A 90 -7.40 5.29 3.53
N GLY A 91 -8.08 4.19 3.18
CA GLY A 91 -9.32 4.20 2.45
C GLY A 91 -10.47 4.86 3.23
N LEU A 92 -10.59 4.55 4.53
CA LEU A 92 -11.59 5.18 5.39
C LEU A 92 -11.37 6.68 5.50
N LEU A 93 -10.14 7.13 5.72
CA LEU A 93 -9.81 8.55 5.76
C LEU A 93 -10.05 9.24 4.42
N ALA A 94 -9.68 8.60 3.31
CA ALA A 94 -9.94 9.13 1.97
C ALA A 94 -11.44 9.34 1.73
N LEU A 95 -12.27 8.37 2.11
CA LEU A 95 -13.72 8.48 2.02
C LEU A 95 -14.27 9.59 2.92
N LEU A 96 -13.90 9.60 4.20
CA LEU A 96 -14.42 10.57 5.17
C LEU A 96 -14.03 12.02 4.81
N ILE A 97 -12.72 12.23 4.54
CA ILE A 97 -12.21 13.56 4.23
C ILE A 97 -12.64 13.99 2.81
N GLY A 98 -12.59 13.08 1.83
CA GLY A 98 -12.99 13.37 0.46
C GLY A 98 -14.46 13.77 0.34
N HIS A 99 -15.36 13.12 1.07
CA HIS A 99 -16.77 13.54 1.14
C HIS A 99 -16.93 14.90 1.82
N LYS A 100 -16.26 15.14 2.96
CA LYS A 100 -16.33 16.43 3.67
C LYS A 100 -15.70 17.58 2.87
N ALA A 101 -14.64 17.31 2.13
CA ALA A 101 -13.99 18.27 1.26
C ALA A 101 -14.69 18.42 -0.10
N HIS A 102 -15.82 17.74 -0.32
CA HIS A 102 -16.59 17.76 -1.56
C HIS A 102 -15.73 17.46 -2.80
N LEU A 103 -14.75 16.54 -2.69
CA LEU A 103 -13.94 16.14 -3.83
C LEU A 103 -14.82 15.46 -4.87
N THR A 104 -14.75 15.95 -6.10
CA THR A 104 -15.60 15.44 -7.20
C THR A 104 -14.94 14.31 -7.97
N GLY A 105 -13.60 14.24 -7.92
CA GLY A 105 -12.78 13.35 -8.73
C GLY A 105 -12.52 13.86 -10.16
N PHE A 106 -13.09 14.98 -10.55
CA PHE A 106 -12.86 15.62 -11.86
C PHE A 106 -11.61 16.49 -11.89
N GLY A 107 -10.88 16.57 -10.81
CA GLY A 107 -9.65 17.35 -10.72
C GLY A 107 -8.53 16.90 -11.69
N VAL A 108 -8.64 15.71 -12.28
CA VAL A 108 -7.70 15.21 -13.30
C VAL A 108 -8.35 15.29 -14.67
N GLU A 109 -7.67 15.90 -15.65
CA GLU A 109 -8.19 16.08 -17.03
C GLU A 109 -8.65 14.75 -17.66
N SER A 110 -7.92 13.65 -17.39
CA SER A 110 -8.30 12.31 -17.83
C SER A 110 -9.63 11.82 -17.25
N ALA A 111 -10.02 12.27 -16.07
CA ALA A 111 -11.31 11.91 -15.47
C ALA A 111 -12.48 12.54 -16.21
N ALA A 112 -12.32 13.76 -16.73
CA ALA A 112 -13.31 14.40 -17.58
C ALA A 112 -13.56 13.64 -18.88
N MET A 113 -12.51 13.01 -19.44
CA MET A 113 -12.62 12.18 -20.66
C MET A 113 -13.48 10.92 -20.43
N LEU A 114 -13.56 10.42 -19.20
CA LEU A 114 -14.39 9.25 -18.89
C LEU A 114 -15.89 9.50 -19.09
N LEU A 115 -16.33 10.75 -19.07
CA LEU A 115 -17.73 11.12 -19.36
C LEU A 115 -18.13 10.87 -20.81
N TYR A 116 -17.16 10.81 -21.73
CA TYR A 116 -17.38 10.62 -23.15
C TYR A 116 -17.28 9.16 -23.60
N ILE A 117 -17.12 8.21 -22.67
CA ILE A 117 -17.08 6.78 -22.99
C ILE A 117 -18.46 6.33 -23.51
N PRO A 118 -18.57 5.72 -24.72
CA PRO A 118 -19.84 5.45 -25.38
C PRO A 118 -20.73 4.36 -24.76
N GLN A 119 -20.36 3.80 -23.62
CA GLN A 119 -20.94 2.57 -23.08
C GLN A 119 -22.17 2.74 -22.20
N ASN A 120 -22.80 3.90 -22.13
CA ASN A 120 -23.97 4.17 -21.26
C ASN A 120 -23.79 3.78 -19.77
N ILE A 121 -22.55 3.67 -19.30
CA ILE A 121 -22.21 3.28 -17.94
C ILE A 121 -22.10 4.54 -17.09
N LYS A 122 -22.88 4.61 -16.02
CA LYS A 122 -22.71 5.66 -15.01
C LYS A 122 -21.48 5.36 -14.16
N LEU A 123 -20.31 5.89 -14.56
CA LEU A 123 -19.09 5.77 -13.79
C LEU A 123 -19.17 6.67 -12.55
N ASP A 124 -18.89 6.10 -11.39
CA ASP A 124 -18.70 6.84 -10.14
C ASP A 124 -17.28 7.43 -10.11
N ILE A 125 -17.12 8.65 -10.62
CA ILE A 125 -15.82 9.33 -10.73
C ILE A 125 -15.20 9.59 -9.36
N GLN A 126 -16.01 9.95 -8.36
CA GLN A 126 -15.56 10.13 -6.99
C GLN A 126 -15.05 8.81 -6.41
N GLY A 127 -15.77 7.71 -6.63
CA GLY A 127 -15.33 6.37 -6.22
C GLY A 127 -14.05 5.93 -6.93
N LEU A 128 -13.83 6.32 -8.19
CA LEU A 128 -12.56 6.07 -8.90
C LEU A 128 -11.41 6.84 -8.28
N LEU A 129 -11.61 8.10 -7.86
CA LEU A 129 -10.61 8.87 -7.14
C LEU A 129 -10.18 8.12 -5.86
N PHE A 130 -11.15 7.69 -5.03
CA PHE A 130 -10.84 6.97 -3.79
C PHE A 130 -10.20 5.61 -4.05
N SER A 131 -10.60 4.92 -5.10
CA SER A 131 -9.96 3.68 -5.55
C SER A 131 -8.49 3.90 -5.92
N GLY A 132 -8.20 4.99 -6.63
CA GLY A 132 -6.83 5.39 -6.96
C GLY A 132 -5.97 5.68 -5.71
N ILE A 133 -6.56 6.30 -4.68
CA ILE A 133 -5.88 6.54 -3.39
C ILE A 133 -5.57 5.21 -2.69
N ILE A 134 -6.52 4.27 -2.64
CA ILE A 134 -6.35 2.96 -2.02
C ILE A 134 -5.24 2.16 -2.73
N VAL A 135 -5.27 2.10 -4.06
CA VAL A 135 -4.25 1.39 -4.85
C VAL A 135 -2.87 2.05 -4.69
N GLY A 136 -2.82 3.38 -4.67
CA GLY A 136 -1.57 4.13 -4.48
C GLY A 136 -0.94 3.88 -3.10
N ALA A 137 -1.75 3.80 -2.05
CA ALA A 137 -1.27 3.49 -0.71
C ALA A 137 -0.83 2.03 -0.55
N LEU A 138 -1.40 1.10 -1.33
CA LEU A 138 -1.19 -0.33 -1.19
C LEU A 138 0.28 -0.74 -1.30
N GLY A 139 1.00 -0.24 -2.31
CA GLY A 139 2.41 -0.59 -2.51
C GLY A 139 3.28 -0.23 -1.32
N ALA A 140 3.22 1.03 -0.87
CA ALA A 140 4.00 1.52 0.25
C ALA A 140 3.67 0.79 1.57
N THR A 141 2.39 0.51 1.81
CA THR A 141 1.94 -0.23 3.01
C THR A 141 2.41 -1.68 3.01
N MET A 142 2.45 -2.34 1.84
CA MET A 142 2.98 -3.70 1.70
C MET A 142 4.46 -3.77 2.07
N ASP A 143 5.28 -2.84 1.58
CA ASP A 143 6.72 -2.83 1.81
C ASP A 143 7.06 -2.63 3.29
N VAL A 144 6.36 -1.74 3.97
CA VAL A 144 6.52 -1.53 5.41
C VAL A 144 6.08 -2.76 6.20
N ALA A 145 4.92 -3.34 5.87
CA ALA A 145 4.39 -4.50 6.57
C ALA A 145 5.33 -5.72 6.47
N ILE A 146 5.80 -6.05 5.27
CA ILE A 146 6.68 -7.21 5.08
C ILE A 146 8.05 -7.02 5.74
N SER A 147 8.57 -5.79 5.75
CA SER A 147 9.84 -5.46 6.38
C SER A 147 9.77 -5.61 7.90
N ILE A 148 8.72 -5.08 8.54
CA ILE A 148 8.49 -5.22 9.99
C ILE A 148 8.28 -6.70 10.35
N ALA A 149 7.40 -7.42 9.62
CA ALA A 149 7.15 -8.82 9.89
C ALA A 149 8.41 -9.69 9.70
N SER A 150 9.27 -9.34 8.74
CA SER A 150 10.54 -10.01 8.51
C SER A 150 11.52 -9.75 9.64
N ALA A 151 11.66 -8.49 10.07
CA ALA A 151 12.54 -8.13 11.17
C ALA A 151 12.14 -8.82 12.48
N VAL A 152 10.84 -8.82 12.81
CA VAL A 152 10.34 -9.53 14.01
C VAL A 152 10.59 -11.02 13.92
N ALA A 153 10.41 -11.64 12.75
CA ALA A 153 10.70 -13.06 12.54
C ALA A 153 12.19 -13.38 12.75
N GLU A 154 13.11 -12.56 12.21
CA GLU A 154 14.56 -12.76 12.40
C GLU A 154 14.99 -12.51 13.84
N VAL A 155 14.46 -11.50 14.53
CA VAL A 155 14.71 -11.26 15.95
C VAL A 155 14.25 -12.46 16.81
N LYS A 156 13.06 -13.00 16.52
CA LYS A 156 12.57 -14.20 17.21
C LYS A 156 13.42 -15.43 16.95
N LYS A 157 13.92 -15.59 15.73
CA LYS A 157 14.83 -16.69 15.35
C LYS A 157 16.18 -16.58 16.07
N ALA A 158 16.72 -15.36 16.18
CA ALA A 158 17.99 -15.10 16.88
C ALA A 158 17.87 -15.31 18.39
N ASN A 159 16.74 -14.94 19.01
CA ASN A 159 16.48 -15.18 20.42
C ASN A 159 15.05 -15.73 20.64
N PRO A 160 14.89 -17.05 20.69
CA PRO A 160 13.59 -17.69 20.90
C PRO A 160 12.92 -17.37 22.25
N ARG A 161 13.67 -16.84 23.23
CA ARG A 161 13.15 -16.55 24.58
C ARG A 161 12.41 -15.22 24.68
N LEU A 162 12.46 -14.38 23.65
CA LEU A 162 11.81 -13.07 23.66
C LEU A 162 10.30 -13.19 23.86
N THR A 163 9.80 -12.32 24.72
CA THR A 163 8.37 -12.15 25.03
C THR A 163 7.65 -11.46 23.88
N MET A 164 6.31 -11.55 23.87
CA MET A 164 5.47 -10.80 22.93
C MET A 164 5.77 -9.30 22.94
N GLY A 165 5.90 -8.69 24.14
CA GLY A 165 6.16 -7.26 24.26
C GLY A 165 7.50 -6.83 23.66
N GLU A 166 8.56 -7.64 23.86
CA GLU A 166 9.87 -7.38 23.27
C GLU A 166 9.85 -7.50 21.76
N LEU A 167 9.10 -8.45 21.21
CA LEU A 167 8.91 -8.61 19.77
C LEU A 167 8.13 -7.44 19.16
N VAL A 168 7.07 -6.98 19.84
CA VAL A 168 6.35 -5.77 19.43
C VAL A 168 7.29 -4.55 19.47
N GLY A 169 8.09 -4.40 20.52
CA GLY A 169 9.09 -3.34 20.65
C GLY A 169 10.09 -3.36 19.48
N ALA A 170 10.62 -4.52 19.14
CA ALA A 170 11.52 -4.69 17.99
C ALA A 170 10.85 -4.29 16.67
N GLY A 171 9.62 -4.73 16.43
CA GLY A 171 8.83 -4.35 15.26
C GLY A 171 8.55 -2.85 15.19
N MET A 172 8.21 -2.24 16.33
CA MET A 172 7.98 -0.78 16.43
C MET A 172 9.24 0.03 16.14
N ASN A 173 10.40 -0.42 16.60
CA ASN A 173 11.67 0.27 16.34
C ASN A 173 11.99 0.29 14.84
N VAL A 174 11.96 -0.87 14.19
CA VAL A 174 12.16 -0.96 12.74
C VAL A 174 11.13 -0.13 11.98
N GLY A 175 9.87 -0.19 12.41
CA GLY A 175 8.81 0.58 11.77
C GLY A 175 8.97 2.09 11.91
N ARG A 176 9.47 2.60 13.06
CA ARG A 176 9.77 4.02 13.25
C ARG A 176 10.87 4.52 12.32
N ASP A 177 11.92 3.72 12.12
CA ASP A 177 13.00 4.08 11.19
C ASP A 177 12.49 4.15 9.75
N MET A 178 11.62 3.22 9.37
CA MET A 178 11.07 3.17 8.00
C MET A 178 10.00 4.23 7.74
N MET A 179 9.14 4.53 8.71
CA MET A 179 7.99 5.42 8.46
C MET A 179 8.43 6.82 8.03
N GLY A 180 9.52 7.36 8.58
CA GLY A 180 10.02 8.68 8.22
C GLY A 180 10.47 8.77 6.76
N THR A 181 11.26 7.82 6.33
CA THR A 181 11.80 7.76 4.96
C THR A 181 10.71 7.46 3.94
N MET A 182 9.85 6.49 4.22
CA MET A 182 8.78 6.06 3.32
C MET A 182 7.68 7.12 3.19
N THR A 183 7.32 7.80 4.29
CA THR A 183 6.36 8.92 4.24
C THR A 183 6.88 10.05 3.36
N ASN A 184 8.16 10.44 3.53
CA ASN A 184 8.77 11.46 2.69
C ASN A 184 8.77 11.05 1.21
N THR A 185 9.12 9.79 0.91
CA THR A 185 9.12 9.27 -0.46
C THR A 185 7.73 9.37 -1.09
N LEU A 186 6.68 9.00 -0.35
CA LEU A 186 5.31 9.05 -0.84
C LEU A 186 4.85 10.50 -1.11
N ILE A 187 5.10 11.41 -0.16
CA ILE A 187 4.77 12.83 -0.31
C ILE A 187 5.53 13.44 -1.50
N LEU A 188 6.83 13.16 -1.62
CA LEU A 188 7.65 13.69 -2.72
C LEU A 188 7.23 13.11 -4.08
N ALA A 189 6.82 11.84 -4.15
CA ALA A 189 6.31 11.24 -5.38
C ALA A 189 5.05 11.95 -5.87
N TYR A 190 4.08 12.22 -4.99
CA TYR A 190 2.87 12.96 -5.34
C TYR A 190 3.15 14.44 -5.63
N THR A 191 4.01 15.08 -4.83
CA THR A 191 4.42 16.46 -5.10
C THR A 191 5.13 16.56 -6.45
N GLY A 192 6.02 15.60 -6.76
CA GLY A 192 6.75 15.56 -8.03
C GLY A 192 5.83 15.44 -9.25
N SER A 193 4.77 14.64 -9.17
CA SER A 193 3.76 14.53 -10.23
C SER A 193 2.95 15.82 -10.41
N SER A 194 2.82 16.64 -9.36
CA SER A 194 2.05 17.89 -9.35
C SER A 194 2.88 19.13 -9.69
N VAL A 195 4.20 19.00 -9.91
CA VAL A 195 5.10 20.14 -10.20
C VAL A 195 4.61 21.02 -11.37
N PRO A 196 4.20 20.47 -12.54
CA PRO A 196 3.74 21.32 -13.64
C PRO A 196 2.53 22.17 -13.26
N LEU A 197 1.61 21.59 -12.48
CA LEU A 197 0.41 22.26 -12.01
C LEU A 197 0.74 23.38 -11.02
N ILE A 198 1.64 23.13 -10.08
CA ILE A 198 2.11 24.11 -9.10
C ILE A 198 2.78 25.30 -9.83
N LEU A 199 3.59 25.02 -10.85
CA LEU A 199 4.24 26.07 -11.66
C LEU A 199 3.24 26.96 -12.38
N ILE A 200 2.15 26.39 -12.93
CA ILE A 200 1.08 27.16 -13.56
C ILE A 200 0.48 28.16 -12.56
N PHE A 201 0.12 27.72 -11.36
CA PHE A 201 -0.47 28.60 -10.35
C PHE A 201 0.50 29.68 -9.86
N MET A 202 1.79 29.35 -9.75
CA MET A 202 2.82 30.33 -9.42
C MET A 202 2.99 31.38 -10.52
N ALA A 203 2.94 30.97 -11.79
CA ALA A 203 3.07 31.88 -12.94
C ALA A 203 1.89 32.85 -13.03
N PHE A 204 0.67 32.37 -12.74
CA PHE A 204 -0.53 33.20 -12.71
C PHE A 204 -0.71 34.00 -11.43
N ARG A 205 0.22 33.89 -10.46
CA ARG A 205 0.18 34.57 -9.15
C ARG A 205 -1.13 34.35 -8.40
N GLU A 206 -1.69 33.16 -8.52
CA GLU A 206 -2.92 32.81 -7.80
C GLU A 206 -2.68 32.74 -6.28
N SER A 207 -3.70 33.12 -5.50
CA SER A 207 -3.58 33.07 -4.05
C SER A 207 -3.51 31.62 -3.56
N LEU A 208 -2.67 31.34 -2.56
CA LEU A 208 -2.52 29.99 -1.98
C LEU A 208 -3.86 29.43 -1.49
N ILE A 209 -4.72 30.26 -0.90
CA ILE A 209 -6.03 29.86 -0.43
C ILE A 209 -6.88 29.34 -1.59
N LYS A 210 -6.88 30.02 -2.74
CA LYS A 210 -7.58 29.58 -3.93
C LYS A 210 -7.01 28.27 -4.46
N VAL A 211 -5.70 28.17 -4.55
CA VAL A 211 -4.99 26.98 -5.06
C VAL A 211 -5.31 25.73 -4.24
N ILE A 212 -5.22 25.81 -2.91
CA ILE A 212 -5.49 24.68 -2.01
C ILE A 212 -6.95 24.19 -2.12
N ASN A 213 -7.90 25.10 -2.42
CA ASN A 213 -9.31 24.77 -2.55
C ASN A 213 -9.71 24.28 -3.96
N LEU A 214 -8.78 24.22 -4.92
CA LEU A 214 -9.05 23.59 -6.20
C LEU A 214 -9.13 22.06 -6.04
N ASP A 215 -10.18 21.45 -6.60
CA ASP A 215 -10.44 20.01 -6.50
C ASP A 215 -9.22 19.16 -6.87
N MET A 216 -8.48 19.58 -7.90
CA MET A 216 -7.26 18.95 -8.37
C MET A 216 -6.14 18.92 -7.28
N ILE A 217 -5.89 20.06 -6.64
CA ILE A 217 -4.88 20.17 -5.58
C ILE A 217 -5.36 19.50 -4.28
N ALA A 218 -6.62 19.73 -3.91
CA ALA A 218 -7.22 19.12 -2.73
C ALA A 218 -7.21 17.59 -2.82
N SER A 219 -7.49 17.02 -4.00
CA SER A 219 -7.42 15.58 -4.24
C SER A 219 -6.01 15.01 -4.05
N GLU A 220 -4.96 15.72 -4.54
CA GLU A 220 -3.57 15.29 -4.36
C GLU A 220 -3.10 15.40 -2.89
N ILE A 221 -3.53 16.46 -2.19
CA ILE A 221 -3.25 16.61 -0.75
C ILE A 221 -3.91 15.47 0.04
N VAL A 222 -5.20 15.19 -0.21
CA VAL A 222 -5.91 14.10 0.46
C VAL A 222 -5.26 12.76 0.14
N ARG A 223 -4.91 12.48 -1.11
CA ARG A 223 -4.20 11.27 -1.53
C ARG A 223 -2.90 11.09 -0.77
N SER A 224 -2.05 12.12 -0.77
CA SER A 224 -0.74 12.10 -0.13
C SER A 224 -0.84 11.88 1.39
N LEU A 225 -1.72 12.64 2.06
CA LEU A 225 -1.85 12.57 3.52
C LEU A 225 -2.54 11.28 3.97
N THR A 226 -3.63 10.85 3.34
CA THR A 226 -4.34 9.62 3.74
C THR A 226 -3.50 8.39 3.48
N GLY A 227 -2.77 8.34 2.36
CA GLY A 227 -1.79 7.29 2.06
C GLY A 227 -0.67 7.23 3.10
N SER A 228 -0.12 8.39 3.48
CA SER A 228 0.94 8.49 4.51
C SER A 228 0.43 8.08 5.90
N ILE A 229 -0.77 8.49 6.30
CA ILE A 229 -1.37 8.08 7.58
C ILE A 229 -1.64 6.58 7.59
N GLY A 230 -2.14 6.03 6.48
CA GLY A 230 -2.32 4.58 6.32
C GLY A 230 -1.02 3.83 6.52
N MET A 231 0.07 4.29 5.88
CA MET A 231 1.39 3.69 6.00
C MET A 231 1.95 3.78 7.43
N ILE A 232 1.79 4.93 8.12
CA ILE A 232 2.18 5.07 9.53
C ILE A 232 1.40 4.06 10.40
N THR A 233 0.11 3.86 10.12
CA THR A 233 -0.75 2.94 10.86
C THR A 233 -0.36 1.47 10.66
N VAL A 234 0.24 1.12 9.52
CA VAL A 234 0.78 -0.23 9.29
C VAL A 234 1.80 -0.62 10.34
N VAL A 235 2.61 0.33 10.82
CA VAL A 235 3.69 0.06 11.78
C VAL A 235 3.17 -0.59 13.06
N PRO A 236 2.29 0.05 13.86
CA PRO A 236 1.78 -0.56 15.08
C PRO A 236 0.95 -1.81 14.80
N VAL A 237 0.13 -1.84 13.74
CA VAL A 237 -0.69 -3.00 13.41
C VAL A 237 0.18 -4.22 13.11
N THR A 238 1.19 -4.08 12.23
CA THR A 238 2.08 -5.18 11.88
C THR A 238 2.93 -5.62 13.06
N ALA A 239 3.46 -4.68 13.84
CA ALA A 239 4.25 -5.00 15.03
C ALA A 239 3.45 -5.80 16.06
N LEU A 240 2.21 -5.37 16.36
CA LEU A 240 1.30 -6.08 17.28
C LEU A 240 0.94 -7.47 16.76
N VAL A 241 0.54 -7.59 15.49
CA VAL A 241 0.17 -8.88 14.89
C VAL A 241 1.38 -9.82 14.85
N SER A 242 2.55 -9.33 14.46
CA SER A 242 3.79 -10.11 14.44
C SER A 242 4.16 -10.58 15.84
N GLY A 243 4.17 -9.68 16.82
CA GLY A 243 4.47 -10.01 18.22
C GLY A 243 3.53 -11.07 18.77
N PHE A 244 2.23 -10.97 18.47
CA PHE A 244 1.23 -11.96 18.89
C PHE A 244 1.45 -13.33 18.21
N LEU A 245 1.61 -13.36 16.89
CA LEU A 245 1.78 -14.62 16.13
C LEU A 245 3.06 -15.35 16.51
N PHE A 246 4.17 -14.63 16.60
CA PHE A 246 5.46 -15.22 16.95
C PHE A 246 5.64 -15.47 18.46
N GLY A 247 4.95 -14.70 19.32
CA GLY A 247 4.89 -14.94 20.75
C GLY A 247 4.16 -16.22 21.10
N LYS A 248 2.97 -16.42 20.53
CA LYS A 248 2.10 -17.61 20.80
C LYS A 248 2.71 -18.91 20.28
N ALA A 249 3.55 -18.89 19.24
CA ALA A 249 4.21 -20.07 18.71
C ALA A 249 5.16 -20.74 19.73
N ARG A 250 5.55 -20.04 20.79
CA ARG A 250 6.34 -20.54 21.89
C ARG A 250 5.55 -21.40 22.86
N ASP A 251 4.37 -20.90 23.30
CA ASP A 251 3.55 -21.60 24.33
C ASP A 251 3.17 -23.01 23.91
N LYS A 252 2.98 -23.24 22.58
CA LYS A 252 2.70 -24.57 22.07
C LYS A 252 3.92 -25.50 22.11
N ARG A 253 5.13 -25.03 21.83
CA ARG A 253 6.35 -25.87 21.88
C ARG A 253 6.76 -26.20 23.31
N ASP A 254 6.63 -25.27 24.23
CA ASP A 254 6.93 -25.48 25.65
C ASP A 254 5.89 -26.43 26.29
N ALA A 255 4.63 -26.39 25.82
CA ALA A 255 3.58 -27.32 26.25
C ALA A 255 3.74 -28.74 25.68
N GLU A 256 4.25 -28.88 24.46
CA GLU A 256 4.48 -30.19 23.84
C GLU A 256 5.83 -30.81 24.26
N GLY A 257 6.85 -30.00 24.54
CA GLY A 257 8.17 -30.47 25.02
C GLY A 257 8.18 -30.88 26.49
N GLY A 258 7.29 -30.36 27.32
CA GLY A 258 7.14 -30.73 28.73
C GLY A 258 6.46 -32.09 28.98
N LEU A 259 5.97 -32.77 27.94
CA LEU A 259 5.34 -34.09 28.03
C LEU A 259 6.28 -35.26 27.71
N THR A 260 7.53 -34.98 27.33
CA THR A 260 8.52 -36.02 26.97
C THR A 260 9.63 -36.27 28.01
N ASP A 261 9.64 -35.51 29.11
CA ASP A 261 10.61 -35.65 30.19
C ASP A 261 10.00 -36.16 31.53
N ASN A 262 9.16 -37.17 31.45
CA ASN A 262 8.70 -37.97 32.63
C ASN A 262 8.76 -39.46 32.33
#